data_d47f3a9daed8deb27b082e6161e8d5b8
#
_entry.id   d47f3a9daed8deb27b082e6161e8d5b8
#
_cell.length_a   1.000
_cell.length_b   1.000
_cell.length_c   1.000
_cell.angle_alpha   90.00
_cell.angle_beta   90.00
_cell.angle_gamma   90.00
#
_symmetry.space_group_name_H-M   'P 1'
#
loop_
_entity.id
_entity.type
_entity.pdbx_description
1 polymer ?
#
loop_
_entity_poly.entity_id
_entity_poly.type
_entity_poly.pdbx_seq_one_letter_code
_entity_poly.pdbx_strand_id
1 'polypeptide(L)'
;MRPYKVLVTHQVLTMSKPSSRDRERIIRYLDSLANDPFQNGDYQEQDAVGRPIQIKVVGEMALTYWVDHGSEEVKVTHIEKADQR
;
A
#
# COMPACT_ATOMS: atom_id res chain seq x y z
N MET A 1 -4.87 20.00 6.03
CA MET A 1 -3.67 19.16 6.22
C MET A 1 -3.13 18.77 4.86
N ARG A 2 -1.81 18.88 4.69
CA ARG A 2 -1.18 18.52 3.42
C ARG A 2 -1.15 17.00 3.25
N PRO A 3 -1.55 16.47 2.09
CA PRO A 3 -1.51 15.02 1.89
C PRO A 3 -0.08 14.48 1.90
N TYR A 4 0.08 13.25 2.36
CA TYR A 4 1.35 12.55 2.30
C TYR A 4 1.64 12.15 0.87
N LYS A 5 2.93 11.99 0.54
CA LYS A 5 3.34 11.43 -0.74
C LYS A 5 3.18 9.91 -0.69
N VAL A 6 2.72 9.33 -1.79
CA VAL A 6 2.63 7.88 -1.93
C VAL A 6 3.70 7.45 -2.92
N LEU A 7 4.61 6.61 -2.46
CA LEU A 7 5.73 6.13 -3.25
C LEU A 7 5.48 4.67 -3.64
N VAL A 8 5.23 4.45 -4.93
CA VAL A 8 5.08 3.10 -5.49
C VAL A 8 6.03 3.02 -6.68
N THR A 9 6.96 2.07 -6.64
CA THR A 9 7.89 1.95 -7.75
C THR A 9 7.13 1.43 -8.98
N HIS A 10 7.53 1.92 -10.15
CA HIS A 10 6.96 1.46 -11.42
C HIS A 10 7.10 -0.06 -11.55
N GLN A 11 8.23 -0.61 -11.12
CA GLN A 11 8.50 -2.03 -11.17
C GLN A 11 7.47 -2.85 -10.37
N VAL A 12 7.09 -2.38 -9.19
CA VAL A 12 6.10 -3.06 -8.35
C VAL A 12 4.77 -3.16 -9.09
N LEU A 13 4.28 -2.05 -9.66
CA LEU A 13 3.03 -2.04 -10.41
C LEU A 13 3.10 -2.91 -11.67
N THR A 14 4.23 -2.87 -12.38
CA THR A 14 4.40 -3.60 -13.64
C THR A 14 4.48 -5.11 -13.41
N MET A 15 5.22 -5.53 -12.40
CA MET A 15 5.42 -6.96 -12.12
C MET A 15 4.23 -7.61 -11.46
N SER A 16 3.43 -6.86 -10.69
CA SER A 16 2.27 -7.40 -10.00
C SER A 16 1.10 -7.71 -10.94
N LYS A 17 1.03 -7.01 -12.06
CA LYS A 17 0.03 -7.23 -13.13
C LYS A 17 -1.41 -7.33 -12.62
N PRO A 18 -1.90 -6.36 -11.85
CA PRO A 18 -3.30 -6.38 -11.47
C PRO A 18 -4.21 -6.17 -12.67
N SER A 19 -5.46 -6.63 -12.59
CA SER A 19 -6.45 -6.31 -13.60
C SER A 19 -6.66 -4.79 -13.67
N SER A 20 -7.21 -4.29 -14.77
CA SER A 20 -7.51 -2.86 -14.90
C SER A 20 -8.42 -2.38 -13.79
N ARG A 21 -9.41 -3.19 -13.42
CA ARG A 21 -10.35 -2.87 -12.35
C ARG A 21 -9.65 -2.78 -10.99
N ASP A 22 -8.80 -3.76 -10.69
CA ASP A 22 -8.07 -3.77 -9.42
C ASP A 22 -7.05 -2.66 -9.38
N ARG A 23 -6.39 -2.36 -10.50
CA ARG A 23 -5.43 -1.26 -10.58
C ARG A 23 -6.10 0.07 -10.24
N GLU A 24 -7.31 0.30 -10.77
CA GLU A 24 -8.06 1.51 -10.47
C GLU A 24 -8.44 1.60 -8.99
N ARG A 25 -8.85 0.47 -8.40
CA ARG A 25 -9.17 0.42 -6.98
C ARG A 25 -7.95 0.67 -6.11
N ILE A 26 -6.80 0.12 -6.51
CA ILE A 26 -5.53 0.35 -5.81
C ILE A 26 -5.21 1.84 -5.81
N ILE A 27 -5.32 2.49 -6.96
CA ILE A 27 -5.02 3.93 -7.07
C ILE A 27 -5.94 4.73 -6.14
N ARG A 28 -7.23 4.41 -6.11
CA ARG A 28 -8.17 5.08 -5.21
C ARG A 28 -7.82 4.88 -3.75
N TYR A 29 -7.42 3.67 -3.39
CA TYR A 29 -7.02 3.40 -2.01
C TYR A 29 -5.77 4.19 -1.63
N LEU A 30 -4.78 4.23 -2.52
CA LEU A 30 -3.55 4.99 -2.28
C LEU A 30 -3.84 6.48 -2.15
N ASP A 31 -4.77 7.02 -2.94
CA ASP A 31 -5.21 8.40 -2.78
C ASP A 31 -5.85 8.64 -1.42
N SER A 32 -6.66 7.69 -0.95
CA SER A 32 -7.28 7.80 0.36
C SER A 32 -6.22 7.77 1.48
N LEU A 33 -5.17 6.97 1.31
CA LEU A 33 -4.05 6.94 2.26
C LEU A 33 -3.29 8.27 2.29
N ALA A 34 -3.12 8.90 1.13
CA ALA A 34 -2.44 10.19 1.07
C ALA A 34 -3.18 11.24 1.89
N ASN A 35 -4.50 11.19 1.90
CA ASN A 35 -5.35 12.13 2.63
C ASN A 35 -5.60 11.72 4.08
N ASP A 36 -5.48 10.42 4.39
CA ASP A 36 -5.62 9.91 5.74
C ASP A 36 -4.60 8.80 5.96
N PRO A 37 -3.34 9.17 6.26
CA PRO A 37 -2.27 8.17 6.41
C PRO A 37 -2.34 7.38 7.72
N PHE A 38 -3.27 7.72 8.61
CA PHE A 38 -3.41 7.03 9.88
C PHE A 38 -4.39 5.86 9.82
N GLN A 39 -5.07 5.64 8.69
CA GLN A 39 -5.97 4.51 8.57
C GLN A 39 -5.19 3.20 8.51
N ASN A 40 -5.77 2.16 9.13
CA ASN A 40 -5.14 0.84 9.15
C ASN A 40 -5.54 0.03 7.92
N GLY A 41 -4.67 -0.91 7.54
CA GLY A 41 -5.01 -1.92 6.56
C GLY A 41 -5.87 -3.02 7.19
N ASP A 42 -6.14 -4.08 6.43
CA ASP A 42 -6.91 -5.22 6.93
C ASP A 42 -6.10 -6.04 7.93
N TYR A 43 -4.78 -6.09 7.74
CA TYR A 43 -3.87 -6.83 8.60
C TYR A 43 -2.68 -5.95 8.96
N GLN A 44 -2.07 -6.22 10.11
CA GLN A 44 -0.85 -5.55 10.53
C GLN A 44 0.20 -6.59 10.88
N GLU A 45 1.44 -6.33 10.48
CA GLU A 45 2.60 -7.15 10.79
C GLU A 45 3.74 -6.24 11.21
N GLN A 46 4.85 -6.84 11.63
CA GLN A 46 6.09 -6.10 11.89
C GLN A 46 7.19 -6.64 11.00
N ASP A 47 8.03 -5.75 10.49
CA ASP A 47 9.19 -6.18 9.72
C ASP A 47 10.34 -6.61 10.66
N ALA A 48 11.49 -6.95 10.10
CA ALA A 48 12.62 -7.47 10.85
C ALA A 48 13.15 -6.49 11.90
N VAL A 49 12.90 -5.19 11.75
CA VAL A 49 13.33 -4.18 12.70
C VAL A 49 12.20 -3.69 13.61
N GLY A 50 11.05 -4.38 13.58
CA GLY A 50 9.91 -4.06 14.45
C GLY A 50 9.03 -2.93 13.91
N ARG A 51 9.22 -2.50 12.68
CA ARG A 51 8.44 -1.41 12.10
C ARG A 51 7.05 -1.93 11.69
N PRO A 52 5.97 -1.20 12.06
CA PRO A 52 4.62 -1.62 11.67
C PRO A 52 4.45 -1.61 10.15
N ILE A 53 3.89 -2.70 9.64
CA ILE A 53 3.59 -2.85 8.22
C ILE A 53 2.10 -3.12 8.10
N GLN A 54 1.46 -2.45 7.14
CA GLN A 54 0.04 -2.61 6.86
C GLN A 54 -0.16 -3.43 5.61
N ILE A 55 -1.18 -4.28 5.62
CA ILE A 55 -1.56 -5.06 4.44
C ILE A 55 -3.04 -4.78 4.16
N LYS A 56 -3.32 -4.32 2.95
CA LYS A 56 -4.69 -4.04 2.52
C LYS A 56 -5.04 -4.91 1.33
N VAL A 57 -6.14 -5.64 1.43
CA VAL A 57 -6.66 -6.41 0.30
C VAL A 57 -7.58 -5.52 -0.53
N VAL A 58 -7.24 -5.38 -1.80
CA VAL A 58 -8.02 -4.57 -2.76
C VAL A 58 -8.33 -5.47 -3.95
N GLY A 59 -9.60 -5.87 -4.10
CA GLY A 59 -9.96 -6.85 -5.10
C GLY A 59 -9.24 -8.16 -4.86
N GLU A 60 -8.51 -8.64 -5.85
CA GLU A 60 -7.73 -9.87 -5.73
C GLU A 60 -6.28 -9.64 -5.30
N MET A 61 -5.92 -8.39 -5.02
CA MET A 61 -4.55 -8.00 -4.74
C MET A 61 -4.36 -7.67 -3.26
N ALA A 62 -3.15 -7.92 -2.76
CA ALA A 62 -2.74 -7.51 -1.42
C ALA A 62 -1.64 -6.45 -1.55
N LEU A 63 -1.85 -5.31 -0.92
CA LEU A 63 -0.89 -4.22 -0.87
C LEU A 63 -0.18 -4.25 0.47
N THR A 64 1.15 -4.26 0.44
CA THR A 64 1.96 -4.14 1.64
C THR A 64 2.58 -2.74 1.65
N TYR A 65 2.34 -1.99 2.72
CA TYR A 65 2.87 -0.63 2.81
C TYR A 65 3.18 -0.29 4.26
N TRP A 66 3.98 0.74 4.44
CA TRP A 66 4.18 1.34 5.75
C TRP A 66 4.19 2.86 5.61
N VAL A 67 3.91 3.55 6.70
CA VAL A 67 3.78 5.00 6.70
C VAL A 67 4.94 5.60 7.48
N ASP A 68 5.69 6.45 6.81
CA ASP A 68 6.79 7.19 7.42
C ASP A 68 6.28 8.59 7.79
N HIS A 69 5.90 8.75 9.05
CA HIS A 69 5.34 10.02 9.52
C HIS A 69 6.42 11.11 9.60
N GLY A 70 7.67 10.73 9.75
CA GLY A 70 8.76 11.69 9.77
C GLY A 70 8.95 12.40 8.44
N SER A 71 8.88 11.64 7.34
CA SER A 71 9.01 12.21 5.99
C SER A 71 7.66 12.48 5.33
N GLU A 72 6.56 12.13 5.98
CA GLU A 72 5.20 12.28 5.47
C GLU A 72 5.01 11.53 4.15
N GLU A 73 5.42 10.26 4.15
CA GLU A 73 5.37 9.41 2.97
C GLU A 73 4.70 8.08 3.29
N VAL A 74 3.93 7.57 2.34
CA VAL A 74 3.42 6.20 2.36
C VAL A 74 4.27 5.40 1.38
N LYS A 75 4.92 4.35 1.88
CA LYS A 75 5.84 3.55 1.06
C LYS A 75 5.22 2.18 0.78
N VAL A 76 4.82 1.96 -0.47
CA VAL A 76 4.24 0.69 -0.90
C VAL A 76 5.38 -0.21 -1.35
N THR A 77 5.56 -1.32 -0.65
CA THR A 77 6.69 -2.22 -0.88
C THR A 77 6.33 -3.43 -1.72
N HIS A 78 5.08 -3.88 -1.65
CA HIS A 78 4.63 -5.05 -2.41
C HIS A 78 3.20 -4.87 -2.88
N ILE A 79 2.93 -5.36 -4.08
CA ILE A 79 1.58 -5.52 -4.62
C ILE A 79 1.58 -6.90 -5.25
N GLU A 80 0.83 -7.83 -4.65
CA GLU A 80 0.82 -9.22 -5.08
C GLU A 80 -0.58 -9.81 -4.95
N LYS A 81 -0.82 -10.96 -5.56
CA LYS A 81 -2.11 -11.61 -5.42
C LYS A 81 -2.32 -12.06 -3.98
N ALA A 82 -3.50 -11.79 -3.45
CA ALA A 82 -3.81 -12.05 -2.04
C ALA A 82 -3.70 -13.53 -1.68
N ASP A 83 -4.01 -14.43 -2.60
CA ASP A 83 -3.95 -15.87 -2.38
C ASP A 83 -2.52 -16.42 -2.38
N GLN A 84 -1.52 -15.61 -2.67
CA GLN A 84 -0.11 -16.00 -2.67
C GLN A 84 0.62 -15.58 -1.40
N ARG A 85 -0.10 -15.01 -0.45
CA ARG A 85 0.49 -14.62 0.84
C ARG A 85 0.52 -15.83 1.82
#